data_d5bdbbec793e88ba5747159a5ddbee1d
#
_entry.id   d5bdbbec793e88ba5747159a5ddbee1d
#
_cell.length_a   1.000
_cell.length_b   1.000
_cell.length_c   1.000
_cell.angle_alpha   90.00
_cell.angle_beta   90.00
_cell.angle_gamma   90.00
#
_symmetry.space_group_name_H-M   'P 1'
#
loop_
_entity.id
_entity.type
_entity.pdbx_description
1 polymer ?
#
loop_
_entity_poly.entity_id
_entity_poly.type
_entity_poly.pdbx_seq_one_letter_code
_entity_poly.pdbx_strand_id
1 'polypeptide(L)'
;MIMTIKDSIQIYLEWKQTHTSSAYATYKIRLQQFEAFVKPKATLNEIDGDDIIAFHRSLENQYSLNTIAYSARVLKNFFWFWHGRGKTTFNPKEIIPIRYVSADKDIVTAEDLDDMSDLLEVNNLQDLQKKLIIHLLWDTGMRLSELLDIKIDDINEQGIDGLRTAKVRTRKSMRYNLVIWGSDTNDLMNRYLGIRLCMDCESKKLLVNPKTEKVFTPRSVQRWITELSEMANLDKKITPHSFRHGKANYILDQGGSVRDVSALLRHVKPESSFQYMQLSKKRYEDVARRYLTTFSTNALQTA
;
A
#
# COMPACT_ATOMS: atom_id res chain seq x y z
N MET A 1 -31.22 -0.48 -29.93
CA MET A 1 -31.49 -1.28 -28.70
C MET A 1 -31.17 -0.38 -27.52
N ILE A 2 -32.16 -0.15 -26.66
CA ILE A 2 -31.97 0.65 -25.43
C ILE A 2 -31.17 -0.22 -24.46
N MET A 3 -30.00 0.27 -24.05
CA MET A 3 -29.08 -0.46 -23.17
C MET A 3 -29.48 -0.24 -21.72
N THR A 4 -29.73 -1.33 -20.99
CA THR A 4 -30.05 -1.24 -19.56
C THR A 4 -28.83 -0.84 -18.72
N ILE A 5 -29.06 -0.32 -17.50
CA ILE A 5 -27.98 -0.02 -16.56
C ILE A 5 -27.19 -1.29 -16.26
N LYS A 6 -27.85 -2.42 -16.06
CA LYS A 6 -27.24 -3.72 -15.80
C LYS A 6 -26.31 -4.15 -16.93
N ASP A 7 -26.76 -4.08 -18.18
CA ASP A 7 -25.96 -4.46 -19.35
C ASP A 7 -24.77 -3.51 -19.51
N SER A 8 -24.97 -2.22 -19.27
CA SER A 8 -23.90 -1.23 -19.34
C SER A 8 -22.81 -1.47 -18.28
N ILE A 9 -23.17 -1.85 -17.08
CA ILE A 9 -22.23 -2.23 -16.01
C ILE A 9 -21.47 -3.48 -16.41
N GLN A 10 -22.12 -4.51 -16.92
CA GLN A 10 -21.51 -5.76 -17.32
C GLN A 10 -20.46 -5.52 -18.43
N ILE A 11 -20.83 -4.82 -19.50
CA ILE A 11 -19.90 -4.48 -20.61
C ILE A 11 -18.72 -3.66 -20.12
N TYR A 12 -18.96 -2.67 -19.25
CA TYR A 12 -17.88 -1.87 -18.67
C TYR A 12 -16.92 -2.69 -17.83
N LEU A 13 -17.44 -3.62 -17.02
CA LEU A 13 -16.63 -4.49 -16.17
C LEU A 13 -15.79 -5.47 -17.00
N GLU A 14 -16.32 -6.02 -18.07
CA GLU A 14 -15.57 -6.87 -19.00
C GLU A 14 -14.44 -6.10 -19.66
N TRP A 15 -14.73 -4.89 -20.17
CA TRP A 15 -13.70 -4.01 -20.69
C TRP A 15 -12.65 -3.68 -19.63
N LYS A 16 -13.07 -3.41 -18.39
CA LYS A 16 -12.17 -3.09 -17.28
C LYS A 16 -11.27 -4.25 -16.92
N GLN A 17 -11.77 -5.46 -16.95
CA GLN A 17 -11.01 -6.69 -16.66
C GLN A 17 -9.87 -6.91 -17.63
N THR A 18 -10.08 -6.63 -18.92
CA THR A 18 -9.03 -6.76 -19.95
C THR A 18 -7.96 -5.69 -19.83
N HIS A 19 -8.30 -4.49 -19.30
CA HIS A 19 -7.36 -3.35 -19.24
C HIS A 19 -6.73 -3.12 -17.86
N THR A 20 -7.38 -3.56 -16.76
CA THR A 20 -6.87 -3.33 -15.39
C THR A 20 -7.35 -4.39 -14.41
N SER A 21 -6.65 -5.49 -14.29
CA SER A 21 -7.04 -6.63 -13.43
C SER A 21 -7.18 -6.30 -11.93
N SER A 22 -6.34 -5.37 -11.39
CA SER A 22 -6.26 -5.11 -9.94
C SER A 22 -7.46 -4.32 -9.35
N ALA A 23 -8.21 -3.60 -10.18
CA ALA A 23 -9.31 -2.75 -9.71
C ALA A 23 -10.70 -3.39 -9.95
N TYR A 24 -10.77 -4.47 -10.71
CA TYR A 24 -12.03 -5.08 -11.14
C TYR A 24 -12.99 -5.39 -9.99
N ALA A 25 -12.55 -6.10 -8.96
CA ALA A 25 -13.40 -6.51 -7.85
C ALA A 25 -14.03 -5.31 -7.12
N THR A 26 -13.26 -4.26 -6.88
CA THR A 26 -13.75 -3.07 -6.20
C THR A 26 -14.72 -2.27 -7.07
N TYR A 27 -14.44 -2.16 -8.37
CA TYR A 27 -15.36 -1.53 -9.32
C TYR A 27 -16.67 -2.30 -9.39
N LYS A 28 -16.63 -3.64 -9.48
CA LYS A 28 -17.82 -4.49 -9.49
C LYS A 28 -18.71 -4.22 -8.28
N ILE A 29 -18.14 -4.23 -7.07
CA ILE A 29 -18.92 -3.98 -5.84
C ILE A 29 -19.61 -2.62 -5.89
N ARG A 30 -18.88 -1.53 -6.26
CA ARG A 30 -19.44 -0.17 -6.26
C ARG A 30 -20.50 0.02 -7.34
N LEU A 31 -20.30 -0.54 -8.51
CA LEU A 31 -21.27 -0.45 -9.60
C LEU A 31 -22.53 -1.30 -9.32
N GLN A 32 -22.41 -2.47 -8.68
CA GLN A 32 -23.54 -3.26 -8.24
C GLN A 32 -24.36 -2.55 -7.13
N GLN A 33 -23.69 -1.84 -6.20
CA GLN A 33 -24.39 -1.02 -5.22
C GLN A 33 -25.17 0.12 -5.88
N PHE A 34 -24.56 0.77 -6.87
CA PHE A 34 -25.22 1.81 -7.64
C PHE A 34 -26.41 1.26 -8.45
N GLU A 35 -26.24 0.13 -9.16
CA GLU A 35 -27.31 -0.56 -9.87
C GLU A 35 -28.51 -0.83 -8.96
N ALA A 36 -28.27 -1.40 -7.77
CA ALA A 36 -29.31 -1.70 -6.80
C ALA A 36 -30.05 -0.45 -6.31
N PHE A 37 -29.34 0.67 -6.14
CA PHE A 37 -29.92 1.94 -5.71
C PHE A 37 -30.81 2.56 -6.79
N VAL A 38 -30.37 2.58 -8.03
CA VAL A 38 -31.11 3.18 -9.16
C VAL A 38 -32.05 2.21 -9.86
N LYS A 39 -32.30 1.06 -9.26
CA LYS A 39 -33.14 -0.03 -9.81
C LYS A 39 -34.48 0.42 -10.44
N PRO A 40 -35.18 1.46 -9.98
CA PRO A 40 -36.36 1.99 -10.64
C PRO A 40 -36.10 2.53 -12.06
N LYS A 41 -34.87 2.97 -12.35
CA LYS A 41 -34.46 3.50 -13.66
C LYS A 41 -33.88 2.37 -14.51
N ALA A 42 -34.33 2.28 -15.75
CA ALA A 42 -33.99 1.16 -16.62
C ALA A 42 -32.72 1.42 -17.47
N THR A 43 -32.41 2.68 -17.78
CA THR A 43 -31.37 3.07 -18.75
C THR A 43 -30.43 4.13 -18.23
N LEU A 44 -29.24 4.24 -18.87
CA LEU A 44 -28.25 5.26 -18.51
C LEU A 44 -28.71 6.71 -18.74
N ASN A 45 -29.64 6.91 -19.67
CA ASN A 45 -30.14 8.25 -19.99
C ASN A 45 -31.20 8.75 -18.99
N GLU A 46 -31.71 7.87 -18.12
CA GLU A 46 -32.60 8.23 -17.02
C GLU A 46 -31.85 8.66 -15.76
N ILE A 47 -30.52 8.52 -15.75
CA ILE A 47 -29.66 8.90 -14.62
C ILE A 47 -29.26 10.36 -14.77
N ASP A 48 -29.43 11.13 -13.69
CA ASP A 48 -29.03 12.52 -13.58
C ASP A 48 -28.07 12.76 -12.40
N GLY A 49 -27.69 14.04 -12.20
CA GLY A 49 -26.79 14.43 -11.10
C GLY A 49 -27.39 14.20 -9.72
N ASP A 50 -28.71 14.35 -9.59
CA ASP A 50 -29.41 14.18 -8.30
C ASP A 50 -29.40 12.71 -7.86
N ASP A 51 -29.50 11.77 -8.79
CA ASP A 51 -29.36 10.34 -8.49
C ASP A 51 -27.99 10.02 -7.93
N ILE A 52 -26.94 10.62 -8.48
CA ILE A 52 -25.56 10.44 -8.01
C ILE A 52 -25.39 10.99 -6.58
N ILE A 53 -25.94 12.17 -6.33
CA ILE A 53 -25.90 12.81 -5.01
C ILE A 53 -26.69 11.96 -4.00
N ALA A 54 -27.90 11.54 -4.35
CA ALA A 54 -28.75 10.71 -3.50
C ALA A 54 -28.08 9.36 -3.18
N PHE A 55 -27.43 8.73 -4.18
CA PHE A 55 -26.66 7.51 -3.97
C PHE A 55 -25.52 7.72 -2.99
N HIS A 56 -24.70 8.80 -3.14
CA HIS A 56 -23.60 9.05 -2.21
C HIS A 56 -24.11 9.29 -0.79
N ARG A 57 -25.21 10.04 -0.61
CA ARG A 57 -25.84 10.24 0.69
C ARG A 57 -26.31 8.93 1.33
N SER A 58 -26.86 8.01 0.53
CA SER A 58 -27.26 6.69 1.03
C SER A 58 -26.13 5.86 1.62
N LEU A 59 -24.88 6.18 1.24
CA LEU A 59 -23.68 5.49 1.74
C LEU A 59 -23.11 6.09 3.04
N GLU A 60 -23.49 7.32 3.43
CA GLU A 60 -22.85 8.07 4.53
C GLU A 60 -22.92 7.37 5.89
N ASN A 61 -24.03 6.66 6.16
CA ASN A 61 -24.22 5.95 7.44
C ASN A 61 -23.56 4.55 7.45
N GLN A 62 -23.06 4.07 6.31
CA GLN A 62 -22.54 2.71 6.19
C GLN A 62 -21.04 2.67 5.87
N TYR A 63 -20.50 3.73 5.30
CA TYR A 63 -19.13 3.75 4.78
C TYR A 63 -18.38 5.02 5.18
N SER A 64 -17.05 4.89 5.31
CA SER A 64 -16.18 6.04 5.53
C SER A 64 -16.21 6.99 4.32
N LEU A 65 -15.93 8.28 4.58
CA LEU A 65 -15.84 9.31 3.55
C LEU A 65 -14.88 8.93 2.41
N ASN A 66 -13.75 8.28 2.74
CA ASN A 66 -12.80 7.81 1.73
C ASN A 66 -13.39 6.70 0.83
N THR A 67 -14.27 5.86 1.38
CA THR A 67 -14.98 4.84 0.61
C THR A 67 -16.00 5.47 -0.34
N ILE A 68 -16.70 6.50 0.12
CA ILE A 68 -17.67 7.27 -0.70
C ILE A 68 -16.92 8.03 -1.80
N ALA A 69 -15.80 8.69 -1.48
CA ALA A 69 -14.94 9.36 -2.45
C ALA A 69 -14.42 8.38 -3.54
N TYR A 70 -14.10 7.15 -3.15
CA TYR A 70 -13.73 6.11 -4.10
C TYR A 70 -14.92 5.71 -4.99
N SER A 71 -16.12 5.57 -4.42
CA SER A 71 -17.34 5.30 -5.17
C SER A 71 -17.62 6.39 -6.21
N ALA A 72 -17.50 7.66 -5.85
CA ALA A 72 -17.64 8.79 -6.77
C ALA A 72 -16.65 8.68 -7.94
N ARG A 73 -15.40 8.31 -7.67
CA ARG A 73 -14.39 8.08 -8.72
C ARG A 73 -14.77 6.92 -9.65
N VAL A 74 -15.30 5.82 -9.10
CA VAL A 74 -15.74 4.67 -9.89
C VAL A 74 -16.87 5.07 -10.83
N LEU A 75 -17.90 5.76 -10.31
CA LEU A 75 -19.02 6.24 -11.11
C LEU A 75 -18.56 7.25 -12.18
N LYS A 76 -17.70 8.19 -11.82
CA LYS A 76 -17.14 9.14 -12.77
C LYS A 76 -16.45 8.45 -13.94
N ASN A 77 -15.62 7.43 -13.67
CA ASN A 77 -14.94 6.67 -14.71
C ASN A 77 -15.92 5.84 -15.55
N PHE A 78 -16.96 5.27 -14.94
CA PHE A 78 -18.01 4.54 -15.62
C PHE A 78 -18.80 5.42 -16.58
N PHE A 79 -19.26 6.59 -16.13
CA PHE A 79 -19.99 7.53 -16.97
C PHE A 79 -19.10 8.15 -18.05
N TRP A 80 -17.81 8.42 -17.80
CA TRP A 80 -16.86 8.85 -18.83
C TRP A 80 -16.72 7.82 -19.96
N PHE A 81 -16.69 6.53 -19.61
CA PHE A 81 -16.60 5.46 -20.59
C PHE A 81 -17.82 5.46 -21.54
N TRP A 82 -19.02 5.68 -21.02
CA TRP A 82 -20.23 5.69 -21.80
C TRP A 82 -20.51 7.02 -22.51
N HIS A 83 -20.21 8.13 -21.87
CA HIS A 83 -20.32 9.47 -22.47
C HIS A 83 -19.40 9.59 -23.69
N GLY A 84 -18.15 9.13 -23.58
CA GLY A 84 -17.22 9.12 -24.72
C GLY A 84 -17.65 8.22 -25.90
N ARG A 85 -18.63 7.34 -25.68
CA ARG A 85 -19.25 6.48 -26.72
C ARG A 85 -20.61 6.97 -27.19
N GLY A 86 -21.06 8.13 -26.74
CA GLY A 86 -22.36 8.70 -27.08
C GLY A 86 -23.55 7.84 -26.60
N LYS A 87 -23.37 7.04 -25.52
CA LYS A 87 -24.41 6.13 -24.99
C LYS A 87 -25.14 6.70 -23.77
N THR A 88 -24.72 7.86 -23.28
CA THR A 88 -25.41 8.62 -22.23
C THR A 88 -25.26 10.11 -22.51
N THR A 89 -26.29 10.87 -22.19
CA THR A 89 -26.30 12.34 -22.20
C THR A 89 -25.75 12.93 -20.91
N PHE A 90 -25.69 12.13 -19.83
CA PHE A 90 -25.16 12.55 -18.53
C PHE A 90 -23.70 13.00 -18.64
N ASN A 91 -23.41 14.21 -18.17
CA ASN A 91 -22.06 14.76 -18.17
C ASN A 91 -21.28 14.32 -16.92
N PRO A 92 -20.25 13.47 -17.03
CA PRO A 92 -19.50 12.99 -15.85
C PRO A 92 -18.75 14.09 -15.08
N LYS A 93 -18.64 15.30 -15.62
CA LYS A 93 -18.08 16.46 -14.89
C LYS A 93 -18.95 16.88 -13.72
N GLU A 94 -20.26 16.62 -13.78
CA GLU A 94 -21.22 16.89 -12.71
C GLU A 94 -20.96 16.04 -11.45
N ILE A 95 -20.24 14.90 -11.59
CA ILE A 95 -19.79 14.13 -10.42
C ILE A 95 -18.64 14.88 -9.77
N ILE A 96 -18.98 15.62 -8.71
CA ILE A 96 -18.02 16.42 -7.93
C ILE A 96 -17.11 15.47 -7.15
N PRO A 97 -15.77 15.64 -7.23
CA PRO A 97 -14.85 14.83 -6.44
C PRO A 97 -15.04 15.10 -4.95
N ILE A 98 -15.26 14.05 -4.19
CA ILE A 98 -15.26 14.11 -2.73
C ILE A 98 -13.81 14.09 -2.26
N ARG A 99 -13.42 15.02 -1.38
CA ARG A 99 -12.06 15.08 -0.84
C ARG A 99 -11.76 13.85 0.01
N TYR A 100 -10.62 13.24 -0.23
CA TYR A 100 -10.07 12.23 0.67
C TYR A 100 -9.63 12.90 1.96
N VAL A 101 -10.08 12.35 3.08
CA VAL A 101 -9.52 12.71 4.39
C VAL A 101 -8.30 11.83 4.60
N SER A 102 -7.13 12.47 4.70
CA SER A 102 -5.92 11.79 5.14
C SER A 102 -6.08 11.59 6.66
N ALA A 103 -6.40 10.38 7.08
CA ALA A 103 -6.21 10.03 8.48
C ALA A 103 -4.71 9.87 8.74
N ASP A 104 -4.26 10.24 9.93
CA ASP A 104 -2.93 9.89 10.40
C ASP A 104 -2.80 8.38 10.33
N LYS A 105 -1.74 7.92 9.69
CA LYS A 105 -1.52 6.50 9.51
C LYS A 105 -0.59 6.03 10.62
N ASP A 106 -1.01 4.99 11.29
CA ASP A 106 -0.12 4.29 12.21
C ASP A 106 1.11 3.80 11.46
N ILE A 107 2.27 4.16 11.96
CA ILE A 107 3.58 3.79 11.41
C ILE A 107 4.30 2.86 12.38
N VAL A 108 5.14 1.99 11.84
CA VAL A 108 6.09 1.20 12.64
C VAL A 108 7.33 2.05 12.87
N THR A 109 7.80 2.14 14.10
CA THR A 109 9.11 2.71 14.46
C THR A 109 10.17 1.60 14.55
N ALA A 110 11.42 1.95 14.76
CA ALA A 110 12.47 0.96 15.01
C ALA A 110 12.20 0.19 16.32
N GLU A 111 11.78 0.89 17.37
CA GLU A 111 11.41 0.31 18.65
C GLU A 111 10.22 -0.67 18.50
N ASP A 112 9.15 -0.28 17.78
CA ASP A 112 8.02 -1.19 17.52
C ASP A 112 8.47 -2.46 16.78
N LEU A 113 9.44 -2.35 15.85
CA LEU A 113 10.00 -3.51 15.14
C LEU A 113 10.75 -4.43 16.12
N ASP A 114 11.54 -3.86 17.00
CA ASP A 114 12.30 -4.62 18.01
C ASP A 114 11.33 -5.33 18.95
N ASP A 115 10.32 -4.63 19.50
CA ASP A 115 9.30 -5.20 20.38
C ASP A 115 8.55 -6.37 19.70
N MET A 116 8.14 -6.21 18.44
CA MET A 116 7.51 -7.28 17.67
C MET A 116 8.46 -8.43 17.37
N SER A 117 9.72 -8.13 17.12
CA SER A 117 10.77 -9.09 16.77
C SER A 117 11.15 -9.98 17.96
N ASP A 118 11.20 -9.42 19.16
CA ASP A 118 11.59 -10.12 20.39
C ASP A 118 10.57 -11.19 20.83
N LEU A 119 9.33 -11.07 20.38
CA LEU A 119 8.30 -12.09 20.61
C LEU A 119 8.46 -13.33 19.70
N LEU A 120 9.40 -13.31 18.73
CA LEU A 120 9.54 -14.34 17.71
C LEU A 120 10.83 -15.14 17.89
N GLU A 121 10.69 -16.44 18.13
CA GLU A 121 11.81 -17.36 18.38
C GLU A 121 12.41 -17.87 17.06
N VAL A 122 13.71 -17.64 16.85
CA VAL A 122 14.41 -18.04 15.61
C VAL A 122 14.59 -19.56 15.46
N ASN A 123 14.40 -20.33 16.51
CA ASN A 123 14.45 -21.80 16.48
C ASN A 123 13.11 -22.41 16.01
N ASN A 124 12.04 -21.64 15.99
CA ASN A 124 10.75 -22.02 15.45
C ASN A 124 10.66 -21.52 14.00
N LEU A 125 10.49 -22.43 13.05
CA LEU A 125 10.44 -22.07 11.63
C LEU A 125 9.32 -21.06 11.30
N GLN A 126 8.15 -21.14 11.96
CA GLN A 126 7.07 -20.19 11.72
C GLN A 126 7.43 -18.80 12.23
N ASP A 127 8.05 -18.71 13.39
CA ASP A 127 8.45 -17.44 13.98
C ASP A 127 9.67 -16.85 13.25
N LEU A 128 10.62 -17.68 12.84
CA LEU A 128 11.72 -17.26 11.95
C LEU A 128 11.20 -16.64 10.65
N GLN A 129 10.17 -17.25 10.03
CA GLN A 129 9.54 -16.67 8.84
C GLN A 129 8.84 -15.35 9.11
N LYS A 130 8.08 -15.25 10.21
CA LYS A 130 7.41 -14.00 10.59
C LYS A 130 8.45 -12.90 10.85
N LYS A 131 9.50 -13.23 11.61
CA LYS A 131 10.62 -12.33 11.89
C LYS A 131 11.28 -11.85 10.62
N LEU A 132 11.62 -12.75 9.70
CA LEU A 132 12.18 -12.41 8.40
C LEU A 132 11.24 -11.50 7.58
N ILE A 133 9.94 -11.76 7.59
CA ILE A 133 8.95 -10.95 6.85
C ILE A 133 8.89 -9.52 7.37
N ILE A 134 8.80 -9.31 8.71
CA ILE A 134 8.73 -7.96 9.28
C ILE A 134 10.03 -7.19 9.05
N HIS A 135 11.18 -7.83 9.18
CA HIS A 135 12.48 -7.23 8.89
C HIS A 135 12.64 -6.87 7.40
N LEU A 136 12.25 -7.74 6.47
CA LEU A 136 12.25 -7.43 5.03
C LEU A 136 11.31 -6.27 4.68
N LEU A 137 10.13 -6.22 5.28
CA LEU A 137 9.18 -5.11 5.09
C LEU A 137 9.77 -3.79 5.59
N TRP A 138 10.45 -3.81 6.74
CA TRP A 138 11.08 -2.65 7.32
C TRP A 138 12.29 -2.18 6.51
N ASP A 139 13.25 -3.05 6.25
CA ASP A 139 14.50 -2.67 5.58
C ASP A 139 14.28 -2.13 4.18
N THR A 140 13.45 -2.83 3.41
CA THR A 140 13.28 -2.54 1.99
C THR A 140 12.10 -1.62 1.67
N GLY A 141 11.20 -1.44 2.64
CA GLY A 141 9.92 -0.74 2.44
C GLY A 141 9.09 -1.30 1.29
N MET A 142 9.30 -2.57 0.88
CA MET A 142 8.57 -3.17 -0.24
C MET A 142 7.09 -3.39 0.09
N ARG A 143 6.27 -3.51 -0.94
CA ARG A 143 4.87 -3.87 -0.73
C ARG A 143 4.77 -5.34 -0.39
N LEU A 144 3.79 -5.71 0.45
CA LEU A 144 3.57 -7.12 0.80
C LEU A 144 3.43 -8.03 -0.44
N SER A 145 2.74 -7.55 -1.47
CA SER A 145 2.59 -8.31 -2.72
C SER A 145 3.91 -8.50 -3.48
N GLU A 146 4.85 -7.55 -3.36
CA GLU A 146 6.19 -7.66 -3.94
C GLU A 146 7.00 -8.71 -3.17
N LEU A 147 6.93 -8.68 -1.83
CA LEU A 147 7.59 -9.65 -0.96
C LEU A 147 7.10 -11.08 -1.22
N LEU A 148 5.79 -11.29 -1.27
CA LEU A 148 5.20 -12.61 -1.50
C LEU A 148 5.41 -13.13 -2.94
N ASP A 149 5.79 -12.26 -3.86
CA ASP A 149 6.11 -12.64 -5.24
C ASP A 149 7.58 -13.05 -5.44
N ILE A 150 8.48 -12.81 -4.48
CA ILE A 150 9.91 -13.18 -4.58
C ILE A 150 10.03 -14.69 -4.71
N LYS A 151 10.87 -15.13 -5.66
CA LYS A 151 11.28 -16.52 -5.84
C LYS A 151 12.67 -16.72 -5.26
N ILE A 152 13.04 -17.95 -4.95
CA ILE A 152 14.39 -18.29 -4.50
C ILE A 152 15.43 -17.83 -5.54
N ASP A 153 15.16 -18.07 -6.82
CA ASP A 153 16.05 -17.67 -7.94
C ASP A 153 16.18 -16.14 -8.12
N ASP A 154 15.31 -15.34 -7.51
CA ASP A 154 15.41 -13.88 -7.55
C ASP A 154 16.45 -13.32 -6.58
N ILE A 155 16.95 -14.15 -5.64
CA ILE A 155 17.92 -13.77 -4.63
C ILE A 155 19.33 -13.89 -5.19
N ASN A 156 20.08 -12.79 -5.13
CA ASN A 156 21.49 -12.76 -5.47
C ASN A 156 22.35 -12.92 -4.21
N GLU A 157 23.09 -14.00 -4.11
CA GLU A 157 23.94 -14.31 -2.96
C GLU A 157 25.17 -13.41 -2.87
N GLN A 158 25.71 -13.00 -4.00
CA GLN A 158 26.89 -12.12 -4.04
C GLN A 158 26.56 -10.65 -3.72
N GLY A 159 25.30 -10.26 -3.91
CA GLY A 159 24.73 -8.99 -3.52
C GLY A 159 25.57 -7.75 -3.75
N ILE A 160 25.50 -6.83 -2.77
CA ILE A 160 26.27 -5.59 -2.71
C ILE A 160 26.95 -5.53 -1.33
N ASP A 161 28.26 -5.32 -1.28
CA ASP A 161 29.04 -5.20 -0.03
C ASP A 161 28.79 -6.37 0.96
N GLY A 162 28.64 -7.60 0.42
CA GLY A 162 28.37 -8.80 1.20
C GLY A 162 26.92 -8.98 1.67
N LEU A 163 26.04 -8.04 1.37
CA LEU A 163 24.62 -8.15 1.66
C LEU A 163 23.88 -8.74 0.46
N ARG A 164 22.97 -9.67 0.72
CA ARG A 164 22.12 -10.23 -0.32
C ARG A 164 21.17 -9.18 -0.90
N THR A 165 20.81 -9.39 -2.14
CA THR A 165 19.83 -8.58 -2.84
C THR A 165 18.75 -9.46 -3.46
N ALA A 166 17.60 -8.90 -3.81
CA ALA A 166 16.59 -9.61 -4.59
C ALA A 166 16.02 -8.74 -5.71
N LYS A 167 15.65 -9.40 -6.81
CA LYS A 167 14.86 -8.79 -7.88
C LYS A 167 13.39 -8.85 -7.49
N VAL A 168 12.74 -7.69 -7.40
CA VAL A 168 11.30 -7.61 -7.11
C VAL A 168 10.53 -7.03 -8.29
N ARG A 169 9.38 -7.63 -8.61
CA ARG A 169 8.53 -7.18 -9.70
C ARG A 169 7.46 -6.24 -9.20
N THR A 170 7.44 -5.02 -9.68
CA THR A 170 6.37 -4.08 -9.38
C THR A 170 5.19 -4.31 -10.34
N ARG A 171 4.06 -4.81 -9.82
CA ARG A 171 2.88 -5.17 -10.63
C ARG A 171 2.33 -4.04 -11.50
N LYS A 172 2.38 -2.78 -11.02
CA LYS A 172 1.87 -1.62 -11.76
C LYS A 172 2.68 -1.25 -12.99
N SER A 173 4.01 -1.37 -12.94
CA SER A 173 4.91 -0.94 -14.02
C SER A 173 5.51 -2.10 -14.80
N MET A 174 5.27 -3.34 -14.37
CA MET A 174 5.90 -4.57 -14.90
C MET A 174 7.44 -4.51 -14.88
N ARG A 175 8.02 -3.55 -14.15
CA ARG A 175 9.47 -3.37 -14.04
C ARG A 175 10.03 -4.20 -12.90
N TYR A 176 11.23 -4.72 -13.11
CA TYR A 176 12.03 -5.30 -12.05
C TYR A 176 12.83 -4.21 -11.36
N ASN A 177 12.87 -4.25 -10.04
CA ASN A 177 13.68 -3.39 -9.21
C ASN A 177 14.55 -4.26 -8.30
N LEU A 178 15.69 -3.74 -7.92
CA LEU A 178 16.56 -4.36 -6.94
C LEU A 178 16.14 -3.88 -5.55
N VAL A 179 16.16 -4.79 -4.58
CA VAL A 179 16.05 -4.48 -3.14
C VAL A 179 17.27 -5.03 -2.43
N ILE A 180 17.71 -4.32 -1.40
CA ILE A 180 18.79 -4.69 -0.51
C ILE A 180 18.29 -4.56 0.93
N TRP A 181 18.79 -5.36 1.84
CA TRP A 181 18.46 -5.34 3.26
C TRP A 181 19.71 -5.35 4.13
N GLY A 182 19.57 -5.01 5.42
CA GLY A 182 20.68 -4.89 6.36
C GLY A 182 21.24 -6.26 6.80
N SER A 183 22.33 -6.22 7.59
CA SER A 183 23.05 -7.38 8.11
C SER A 183 22.15 -8.33 8.89
N ASP A 184 21.35 -7.79 9.82
CA ASP A 184 20.51 -8.61 10.70
C ASP A 184 19.42 -9.37 9.91
N THR A 185 18.81 -8.69 8.95
CA THR A 185 17.86 -9.32 8.02
C THR A 185 18.57 -10.34 7.12
N ASN A 186 19.83 -10.10 6.77
CA ASN A 186 20.64 -11.04 5.99
C ASN A 186 20.93 -12.32 6.77
N ASP A 187 21.19 -12.22 8.06
CA ASP A 187 21.39 -13.39 8.93
C ASP A 187 20.11 -14.22 9.09
N LEU A 188 18.96 -13.54 9.26
CA LEU A 188 17.66 -14.22 9.24
C LEU A 188 17.39 -14.92 7.90
N MET A 189 17.75 -14.27 6.80
CA MET A 189 17.61 -14.82 5.45
C MET A 189 18.50 -16.05 5.26
N ASN A 190 19.76 -16.01 5.72
CA ASN A 190 20.68 -17.14 5.65
C ASN A 190 20.12 -18.37 6.39
N ARG A 191 19.66 -18.17 7.63
CA ARG A 191 19.04 -19.24 8.42
C ARG A 191 17.80 -19.80 7.73
N TYR A 192 16.94 -18.93 7.26
CA TYR A 192 15.72 -19.34 6.57
C TYR A 192 15.99 -20.09 5.27
N LEU A 193 16.92 -19.61 4.43
CA LEU A 193 17.28 -20.27 3.16
C LEU A 193 17.87 -21.65 3.40
N GLY A 194 18.71 -21.83 4.43
CA GLY A 194 19.24 -23.15 4.80
C GLY A 194 18.14 -24.18 5.04
N ILE A 195 17.04 -23.77 5.71
CA ILE A 195 15.88 -24.65 5.94
C ILE A 195 15.05 -24.78 4.66
N ARG A 196 14.77 -23.64 4.01
CA ARG A 196 13.88 -23.56 2.83
C ARG A 196 14.36 -24.42 1.65
N LEU A 197 15.67 -24.49 1.43
CA LEU A 197 16.27 -25.30 0.37
C LEU A 197 16.20 -26.81 0.65
N CYS A 198 16.08 -27.20 1.93
CA CYS A 198 15.89 -28.58 2.35
C CYS A 198 14.42 -29.02 2.36
N MET A 199 13.47 -28.11 2.16
CA MET A 199 12.04 -28.44 2.12
C MET A 199 11.70 -29.12 0.77
N ASP A 200 10.97 -30.23 0.84
CA ASP A 200 10.38 -30.88 -0.34
C ASP A 200 9.11 -30.13 -0.77
N CYS A 201 9.29 -28.97 -1.42
CA CYS A 201 8.21 -28.08 -1.80
C CYS A 201 8.34 -27.66 -3.27
N GLU A 202 7.34 -27.98 -4.07
CA GLU A 202 7.30 -27.66 -5.51
C GLU A 202 7.31 -26.14 -5.80
N SER A 203 6.88 -25.34 -4.83
CA SER A 203 6.80 -23.88 -5.01
C SER A 203 8.20 -23.25 -5.07
N LYS A 204 8.48 -22.52 -6.13
CA LYS A 204 9.69 -21.68 -6.25
C LYS A 204 9.64 -20.38 -5.45
N LYS A 205 8.53 -20.07 -4.78
CA LYS A 205 8.41 -18.86 -3.96
C LYS A 205 9.34 -18.96 -2.75
N LEU A 206 9.96 -17.83 -2.39
CA LEU A 206 10.79 -17.74 -1.21
C LEU A 206 10.00 -18.11 0.05
N LEU A 207 8.84 -17.48 0.23
CA LEU A 207 8.02 -17.63 1.43
C LEU A 207 6.84 -18.57 1.17
N VAL A 208 6.84 -19.69 1.88
CA VAL A 208 5.76 -20.69 1.86
C VAL A 208 5.36 -21.05 3.30
N ASN A 209 4.09 -21.37 3.51
CA ASN A 209 3.65 -21.85 4.81
C ASN A 209 4.26 -23.22 5.10
N PRO A 210 5.02 -23.40 6.19
CA PRO A 210 5.75 -24.63 6.45
C PRO A 210 4.87 -25.85 6.73
N LYS A 211 3.59 -25.63 7.10
CA LYS A 211 2.63 -26.72 7.36
C LYS A 211 1.86 -27.15 6.10
N THR A 212 1.63 -26.22 5.18
CA THR A 212 0.77 -26.49 4.01
C THR A 212 1.52 -26.41 2.68
N GLU A 213 2.80 -25.97 2.72
CA GLU A 213 3.68 -25.73 1.57
C GLU A 213 3.12 -24.74 0.53
N LYS A 214 1.99 -24.11 0.85
CA LYS A 214 1.32 -23.13 0.00
C LYS A 214 1.88 -21.73 0.25
N VAL A 215 1.86 -20.91 -0.79
CA VAL A 215 2.22 -19.49 -0.70
C VAL A 215 1.29 -18.77 0.29
N PHE A 216 1.85 -17.89 1.09
CA PHE A 216 1.05 -17.03 1.98
C PHE A 216 0.09 -16.15 1.20
N THR A 217 -1.14 -16.01 1.70
CA THR A 217 -2.04 -14.99 1.18
C THR A 217 -1.76 -13.64 1.83
N PRO A 218 -1.94 -12.52 1.13
CA PRO A 218 -1.79 -11.20 1.75
C PRO A 218 -2.64 -11.04 3.02
N ARG A 219 -3.85 -11.61 3.03
CA ARG A 219 -4.77 -11.55 4.16
C ARG A 219 -4.23 -12.33 5.38
N SER A 220 -3.60 -13.50 5.17
CA SER A 220 -3.03 -14.26 6.28
C SER A 220 -1.86 -13.51 6.93
N VAL A 221 -1.01 -12.87 6.13
CA VAL A 221 0.10 -12.06 6.64
C VAL A 221 -0.41 -10.81 7.38
N GLN A 222 -1.40 -10.12 6.82
CA GLN A 222 -2.01 -8.97 7.49
C GLN A 222 -2.58 -9.34 8.86
N ARG A 223 -3.28 -10.48 8.95
CA ARG A 223 -3.89 -10.93 10.19
C ARG A 223 -2.83 -11.18 11.27
N TRP A 224 -1.81 -11.98 11.00
CA TRP A 224 -0.82 -12.27 12.02
C TRP A 224 0.11 -11.09 12.36
N ILE A 225 0.31 -10.12 11.43
CA ILE A 225 0.99 -8.85 11.77
C ILE A 225 0.16 -8.06 12.80
N THR A 226 -1.16 -8.00 12.62
CA THR A 226 -2.05 -7.35 13.59
C THR A 226 -2.01 -8.09 14.94
N GLU A 227 -2.17 -9.42 14.93
CA GLU A 227 -2.05 -10.25 16.14
C GLU A 227 -0.70 -10.04 16.86
N LEU A 228 0.40 -9.98 16.12
CA LEU A 228 1.74 -9.75 16.67
C LEU A 228 1.88 -8.35 17.27
N SER A 229 1.32 -7.31 16.64
CA SER A 229 1.35 -5.95 17.18
C SER A 229 0.51 -5.81 18.46
N GLU A 230 -0.60 -6.55 18.55
CA GLU A 230 -1.40 -6.64 19.79
C GLU A 230 -0.63 -7.36 20.91
N MET A 231 0.07 -8.45 20.59
CA MET A 231 0.94 -9.17 21.55
C MET A 231 2.10 -8.31 22.04
N ALA A 232 2.65 -7.44 21.19
CA ALA A 232 3.68 -6.47 21.54
C ALA A 232 3.10 -5.23 22.30
N ASN A 233 1.81 -5.23 22.63
CA ASN A 233 1.10 -4.14 23.31
C ASN A 233 1.26 -2.78 22.59
N LEU A 234 1.34 -2.78 21.25
CA LEU A 234 1.39 -1.55 20.49
C LEU A 234 -0.01 -0.95 20.37
N ASP A 235 -0.21 0.28 20.88
CA ASP A 235 -1.46 1.03 20.74
C ASP A 235 -1.56 1.66 19.34
N LYS A 236 -1.44 0.80 18.31
CA LYS A 236 -1.39 1.17 16.90
C LYS A 236 -1.98 0.05 16.05
N LYS A 237 -2.70 0.42 15.00
CA LYS A 237 -3.19 -0.54 14.00
C LYS A 237 -2.11 -0.83 12.96
N ILE A 238 -1.22 -1.75 13.24
CA ILE A 238 -0.10 -2.09 12.36
C ILE A 238 -0.58 -2.97 11.20
N THR A 239 -0.13 -2.58 10.01
CA THR A 239 -0.36 -3.27 8.75
C THR A 239 0.95 -3.37 7.96
N PRO A 240 1.08 -4.20 6.91
CA PRO A 240 2.27 -4.21 6.07
C PRO A 240 2.63 -2.84 5.47
N HIS A 241 1.65 -1.96 5.27
CA HIS A 241 1.90 -0.60 4.80
C HIS A 241 2.48 0.30 5.90
N SER A 242 2.21 0.01 7.18
CA SER A 242 2.75 0.75 8.32
C SER A 242 4.29 0.66 8.38
N PHE A 243 4.88 -0.49 8.01
CA PHE A 243 6.33 -0.65 7.88
C PHE A 243 6.92 0.27 6.80
N ARG A 244 6.27 0.34 5.64
CA ARG A 244 6.72 1.19 4.54
C ARG A 244 6.62 2.67 4.88
N HIS A 245 5.55 3.09 5.56
CA HIS A 245 5.40 4.46 6.05
C HIS A 245 6.41 4.76 7.16
N GLY A 246 6.63 3.82 8.08
CA GLY A 246 7.63 3.93 9.13
C GLY A 246 9.04 4.08 8.56
N LYS A 247 9.44 3.24 7.60
CA LYS A 247 10.75 3.36 6.94
C LYS A 247 10.94 4.68 6.22
N ALA A 248 9.89 5.21 5.57
CA ALA A 248 9.95 6.54 4.96
C ALA A 248 10.25 7.63 5.99
N ASN A 249 9.52 7.63 7.12
CA ASN A 249 9.74 8.59 8.20
C ASN A 249 11.12 8.39 8.85
N TYR A 250 11.52 7.15 9.10
CA TYR A 250 12.84 6.84 9.63
C TYR A 250 13.97 7.45 8.79
N ILE A 251 13.93 7.29 7.45
CA ILE A 251 14.92 7.89 6.55
C ILE A 251 14.95 9.42 6.72
N LEU A 252 13.78 10.03 6.77
CA LEU A 252 13.66 11.48 6.92
C LEU A 252 14.18 11.94 8.29
N ASP A 253 13.90 11.20 9.36
CA ASP A 253 14.34 11.51 10.73
C ASP A 253 15.84 11.30 10.92
N GLN A 254 16.46 10.42 10.13
CA GLN A 254 17.92 10.29 10.03
C GLN A 254 18.58 11.36 9.13
N GLY A 255 17.84 12.37 8.69
CA GLY A 255 18.35 13.47 7.86
C GLY A 255 18.35 13.19 6.35
N GLY A 256 17.82 12.05 5.94
CA GLY A 256 17.67 11.72 4.51
C GLY A 256 16.68 12.65 3.80
N SER A 257 16.78 12.72 2.50
CA SER A 257 15.92 13.53 1.63
C SER A 257 14.70 12.76 1.14
N VAL A 258 13.70 13.49 0.61
CA VAL A 258 12.54 12.89 -0.11
C VAL A 258 12.99 12.07 -1.32
N ARG A 259 14.17 12.41 -1.91
CA ARG A 259 14.76 11.63 -3.00
C ARG A 259 15.25 10.28 -2.52
N ASP A 260 15.86 10.22 -1.33
CA ASP A 260 16.32 8.96 -0.72
C ASP A 260 15.13 8.06 -0.39
N VAL A 261 14.06 8.63 0.17
CA VAL A 261 12.79 7.93 0.36
C VAL A 261 12.25 7.40 -0.96
N SER A 262 12.22 8.24 -2.01
CA SER A 262 11.71 7.83 -3.33
C SER A 262 12.56 6.71 -3.94
N ALA A 263 13.87 6.78 -3.79
CA ALA A 263 14.81 5.77 -4.30
C ALA A 263 14.62 4.43 -3.57
N LEU A 264 14.68 4.43 -2.23
CA LEU A 264 14.55 3.20 -1.44
C LEU A 264 13.18 2.56 -1.59
N LEU A 265 12.11 3.36 -1.56
CA LEU A 265 10.74 2.87 -1.72
C LEU A 265 10.37 2.61 -3.19
N ARG A 266 11.23 2.92 -4.14
CA ARG A 266 11.02 2.69 -5.58
C ARG A 266 9.73 3.33 -6.09
N HIS A 267 9.51 4.61 -5.74
CA HIS A 267 8.33 5.35 -6.20
C HIS A 267 8.45 5.66 -7.69
N VAL A 268 7.43 5.27 -8.47
CA VAL A 268 7.36 5.59 -9.91
C VAL A 268 7.14 7.08 -10.13
N LYS A 269 6.45 7.74 -9.19
CA LYS A 269 6.16 9.17 -9.21
C LYS A 269 6.72 9.80 -7.94
N PRO A 270 7.59 10.81 -8.05
CA PRO A 270 8.15 11.53 -6.88
C PRO A 270 7.08 12.09 -5.95
N GLU A 271 5.93 12.51 -6.52
CA GLU A 271 4.79 13.04 -5.76
C GLU A 271 4.27 12.05 -4.71
N SER A 272 4.47 10.75 -4.94
CA SER A 272 4.11 9.72 -3.96
C SER A 272 4.95 9.80 -2.68
N SER A 273 6.11 10.48 -2.72
CA SER A 273 6.98 10.68 -1.55
C SER A 273 6.63 11.94 -0.77
N PHE A 274 5.95 12.92 -1.41
CA PHE A 274 5.55 14.16 -0.72
C PHE A 274 4.54 13.93 0.41
N GLN A 275 3.79 12.82 0.39
CA GLN A 275 2.90 12.48 1.50
C GLN A 275 3.64 12.24 2.83
N TYR A 276 4.97 12.00 2.79
CA TYR A 276 5.82 11.83 3.96
C TYR A 276 6.50 13.14 4.40
N MET A 277 6.26 14.24 3.68
CA MET A 277 6.80 15.55 4.03
C MET A 277 6.06 16.25 5.16
N GLN A 278 4.99 15.68 5.68
CA GLN A 278 4.46 16.15 6.96
C GLN A 278 5.57 15.96 7.99
N LEU A 279 6.20 17.09 8.33
CA LEU A 279 7.34 17.15 9.22
C LEU A 279 6.94 16.49 10.53
N SER A 280 7.65 15.44 10.94
CA SER A 280 7.58 15.01 12.32
C SER A 280 7.91 16.22 13.21
N LYS A 281 7.31 16.30 14.40
CA LYS A 281 7.59 17.40 15.36
C LYS A 281 9.11 17.56 15.56
N LYS A 282 9.83 16.44 15.67
CA LYS A 282 11.29 16.38 15.79
C LYS A 282 12.00 17.06 14.61
N ARG A 283 11.59 16.76 13.37
CA ARG A 283 12.20 17.36 12.18
C ARG A 283 11.89 18.85 12.06
N TYR A 284 10.68 19.27 12.43
CA TYR A 284 10.34 20.70 12.48
C TYR A 284 11.26 21.43 13.47
N GLU A 285 11.45 20.86 14.68
CA GLU A 285 12.34 21.41 15.70
C GLU A 285 13.80 21.48 15.22
N ASP A 286 14.30 20.44 14.54
CA ASP A 286 15.67 20.41 14.01
C ASP A 286 15.87 21.43 12.89
N VAL A 287 14.89 21.57 11.99
CA VAL A 287 14.89 22.59 10.93
C VAL A 287 14.81 23.98 11.55
N ALA A 288 13.91 24.17 12.51
CA ALA A 288 13.77 25.43 13.22
C ALA A 288 15.06 25.80 13.95
N ARG A 289 15.69 24.87 14.69
CA ARG A 289 17.00 25.11 15.33
C ARG A 289 18.07 25.46 14.31
N ARG A 290 18.13 24.77 13.19
CA ARG A 290 19.15 24.98 12.15
C ARG A 290 19.04 26.32 11.45
N TYR A 291 17.82 26.82 11.25
CA TYR A 291 17.59 28.03 10.43
C TYR A 291 17.09 29.23 11.21
N LEU A 292 16.49 29.07 12.40
CA LEU A 292 15.96 30.18 13.18
C LEU A 292 16.94 30.68 14.27
N THR A 293 17.86 29.85 14.75
CA THR A 293 18.84 30.26 15.77
C THR A 293 20.01 31.08 15.22
N THR A 294 20.18 31.13 13.90
CA THR A 294 21.26 31.94 13.27
C THR A 294 20.96 33.44 13.20
N PHE A 295 19.76 33.87 13.48
CA PHE A 295 19.41 35.31 13.47
C PHE A 295 19.67 36.05 14.79
N SER A 296 19.89 35.35 15.90
CA SER A 296 20.06 35.99 17.21
C SER A 296 21.49 36.21 17.65
N THR A 297 22.50 35.64 16.94
CA THR A 297 23.94 35.79 17.33
C THR A 297 24.67 36.94 16.64
N ASN A 298 24.14 37.47 15.55
CA ASN A 298 24.78 38.60 14.85
C ASN A 298 24.30 39.99 15.28
N ALA A 299 23.29 40.09 16.15
CA ALA A 299 22.77 41.39 16.63
C ALA A 299 23.39 41.87 17.93
N LEU A 300 24.26 41.11 18.58
CA LEU A 300 24.87 41.46 19.88
C LEU A 300 26.40 41.66 19.82
N GLN A 301 27.01 41.68 18.64
CA GLN A 301 28.44 41.94 18.49
C GLN A 301 28.77 43.31 17.86
N THR A 302 27.76 44.16 17.65
CA THR A 302 27.98 45.57 17.22
C THR A 302 27.20 46.52 18.10
N ALA A 303 27.53 46.60 19.39
CA ALA A 303 27.20 47.70 20.28
C ALA A 303 28.37 47.94 21.26
#